data_4f73abb29ac77ecb406f861d7fade7e4
#
_entry.id   4f73abb29ac77ecb406f861d7fade7e4
#
_cell.length_a   1.000
_cell.length_b   1.000
_cell.length_c   1.000
_cell.angle_alpha   90.00
_cell.angle_beta   90.00
_cell.angle_gamma   90.00
#
_symmetry.space_group_name_H-M   'P 1'
#
loop_
_entity.id
_entity.type
_entity.pdbx_description
1 polymer ?
#
loop_
_entity_poly.entity_id
_entity_poly.type
_entity_poly.pdbx_seq_one_letter_code
_entity_poly.pdbx_strand_id
1 'polypeptide(L)'
;MMKRAVAVVIVWAFAFVLVVPALATGNDPCKVLTAEKFSQIMAYTATIDKTASNQTSCFYQGPPNSGGQFMILTETASGPQADAMLTRRGSSPPPKSGLIGGTYRQGSTIFSVSIRSTDQAKLQALVAEIKHNLK
;
A
#
# COMPACT_ATOMS: atom_id res chain seq x y z
N MET A 1 -17.30 -64.96 29.74
CA MET A 1 -17.81 -63.86 28.91
C MET A 1 -16.71 -62.79 28.82
N MET A 2 -16.05 -62.72 27.68
CA MET A 2 -15.08 -61.71 27.42
C MET A 2 -15.75 -60.52 26.78
N LYS A 3 -15.77 -59.38 27.50
CA LYS A 3 -16.18 -58.11 26.88
C LYS A 3 -15.01 -57.55 26.11
N ARG A 4 -15.10 -57.57 24.79
CA ARG A 4 -14.14 -56.90 23.95
C ARG A 4 -14.46 -55.40 23.97
N ALA A 5 -13.62 -54.63 24.60
CA ALA A 5 -13.66 -53.19 24.49
C ALA A 5 -13.15 -52.79 23.08
N VAL A 6 -14.06 -52.28 22.27
CA VAL A 6 -13.67 -51.68 20.98
C VAL A 6 -13.16 -50.30 21.32
N ALA A 7 -11.85 -50.10 21.24
CA ALA A 7 -11.25 -48.78 21.32
C ALA A 7 -11.53 -48.06 19.99
N VAL A 8 -12.45 -47.12 20.02
CA VAL A 8 -12.67 -46.22 18.90
C VAL A 8 -11.53 -45.22 18.93
N VAL A 9 -10.56 -45.41 18.09
CA VAL A 9 -9.52 -44.40 17.85
C VAL A 9 -10.14 -43.32 16.98
N ILE A 10 -10.54 -42.23 17.60
CA ILE A 10 -10.96 -41.03 16.89
C ILE A 10 -9.69 -40.35 16.41
N VAL A 11 -9.35 -40.57 15.16
CA VAL A 11 -8.27 -39.82 14.51
C VAL A 11 -8.82 -38.44 14.17
N TRP A 12 -8.48 -37.47 14.99
CA TRP A 12 -8.73 -36.08 14.69
C TRP A 12 -7.72 -35.67 13.62
N ALA A 13 -8.15 -35.73 12.37
CA ALA A 13 -7.42 -35.12 11.30
C ALA A 13 -7.54 -33.59 11.46
N PHE A 14 -6.59 -33.00 12.14
CA PHE A 14 -6.43 -31.56 12.08
C PHE A 14 -6.01 -31.21 10.65
N ALA A 15 -6.97 -30.84 9.84
CA ALA A 15 -6.67 -30.17 8.61
C ALA A 15 -6.09 -28.79 8.97
N PHE A 16 -4.78 -28.70 9.05
CA PHE A 16 -4.11 -27.42 9.04
C PHE A 16 -4.38 -26.81 7.65
N VAL A 17 -5.43 -26.01 7.58
CA VAL A 17 -5.55 -25.07 6.49
C VAL A 17 -4.41 -24.09 6.70
N LEU A 18 -3.31 -24.32 6.01
CA LEU A 18 -2.30 -23.29 5.80
C LEU A 18 -2.99 -22.20 4.99
N VAL A 19 -3.63 -21.29 5.71
CA VAL A 19 -3.92 -19.99 5.15
C VAL A 19 -2.56 -19.35 4.94
N VAL A 20 -2.00 -19.53 3.74
CA VAL A 20 -0.91 -18.68 3.30
C VAL A 20 -1.51 -17.29 3.27
N PRO A 21 -1.12 -16.37 4.18
CA PRO A 21 -1.54 -15.00 4.04
C PRO A 21 -1.01 -14.58 2.66
N ALA A 22 -1.93 -14.38 1.71
CA ALA A 22 -1.61 -13.72 0.47
C ALA A 22 -0.84 -12.48 0.87
N LEU A 23 0.49 -12.43 0.58
CA LEU A 23 1.42 -11.35 0.86
C LEU A 23 0.70 -10.19 1.56
N ALA A 24 0.32 -10.42 2.84
CA ALA A 24 -0.28 -9.39 3.63
C ALA A 24 0.85 -8.41 3.83
N THR A 25 0.91 -7.44 2.94
CA THR A 25 1.67 -6.26 3.20
C THR A 25 1.20 -5.79 4.56
N GLY A 26 2.07 -5.76 5.57
CA GLY A 26 1.72 -5.23 6.88
C GLY A 26 1.31 -3.76 6.81
N ASN A 27 1.33 -3.16 5.60
CA ASN A 27 1.07 -1.76 5.33
C ASN A 27 -0.13 -1.62 4.39
N ASP A 28 -1.21 -1.08 4.92
CA ASP A 28 -2.35 -0.63 4.13
C ASP A 28 -2.07 0.79 3.63
N PRO A 29 -2.05 1.06 2.31
CA PRO A 29 -1.76 2.39 1.77
C PRO A 29 -2.63 3.49 2.37
N CYS A 30 -3.91 3.23 2.57
CA CYS A 30 -4.84 4.20 3.13
C CYS A 30 -4.64 4.46 4.64
N LYS A 31 -3.91 3.60 5.33
CA LYS A 31 -3.51 3.79 6.72
C LYS A 31 -2.11 4.40 6.85
N VAL A 32 -1.23 4.09 5.91
CA VAL A 32 0.12 4.68 5.84
C VAL A 32 0.03 6.19 5.61
N LEU A 33 -0.89 6.62 4.76
CA LEU A 33 -1.20 8.02 4.55
C LEU A 33 -2.71 8.23 4.70
N THR A 34 -3.13 8.70 5.86
CA THR A 34 -4.54 8.93 6.15
C THR A 34 -5.10 10.11 5.36
N ALA A 35 -6.43 10.10 5.12
CA ALA A 35 -7.10 11.21 4.46
C ALA A 35 -6.93 12.54 5.21
N GLU A 36 -6.90 12.48 6.52
CA GLU A 36 -6.67 13.66 7.37
C GLU A 36 -5.28 14.25 7.14
N LYS A 37 -4.24 13.42 7.16
CA LYS A 37 -2.87 13.89 6.95
C LYS A 37 -2.65 14.37 5.53
N PHE A 38 -3.20 13.68 4.55
CA PHE A 38 -3.20 14.10 3.16
C PHE A 38 -3.86 15.48 3.01
N SER A 39 -5.00 15.68 3.64
CA SER A 39 -5.72 16.95 3.62
C SER A 39 -4.92 18.09 4.22
N GLN A 40 -4.25 17.84 5.34
CA GLN A 40 -3.37 18.84 5.99
C GLN A 40 -2.23 19.27 5.07
N ILE A 41 -1.56 18.31 4.43
CA ILE A 41 -0.42 18.60 3.55
C ILE A 41 -0.88 19.32 2.28
N MET A 42 -1.97 18.87 1.68
CA MET A 42 -2.50 19.45 0.43
C MET A 42 -3.24 20.77 0.64
N ALA A 43 -3.58 21.12 1.88
CA ALA A 43 -4.32 22.32 2.27
C ALA A 43 -5.74 22.38 1.67
N TYR A 44 -6.40 21.23 1.51
CA TYR A 44 -7.81 21.12 1.17
C TYR A 44 -8.38 19.83 1.81
N THR A 45 -9.71 19.76 1.91
CA THR A 45 -10.36 18.57 2.43
C THR A 45 -10.37 17.46 1.38
N ALA A 46 -9.74 16.34 1.70
CA ALA A 46 -9.72 15.14 0.87
C ALA A 46 -10.39 13.97 1.61
N THR A 47 -10.98 13.08 0.83
CA THR A 47 -11.55 11.82 1.29
C THR A 47 -10.95 10.66 0.53
N ILE A 48 -11.01 9.46 1.10
CA ILE A 48 -10.56 8.25 0.42
C ILE A 48 -11.71 7.69 -0.41
N ASP A 49 -11.46 7.47 -1.69
CA ASP A 49 -12.37 6.73 -2.55
C ASP A 49 -12.21 5.23 -2.30
N LYS A 50 -13.12 4.68 -1.50
CA LYS A 50 -13.08 3.27 -1.10
C LYS A 50 -13.35 2.32 -2.27
N THR A 51 -14.04 2.76 -3.30
CA THR A 51 -14.34 1.92 -4.47
C THR A 51 -13.15 1.79 -5.41
N ALA A 52 -12.32 2.83 -5.50
CA ALA A 52 -11.10 2.84 -6.30
C ALA A 52 -9.88 2.31 -5.53
N SER A 53 -9.93 2.30 -4.20
CA SER A 53 -8.83 1.86 -3.35
C SER A 53 -8.85 0.34 -3.13
N ASN A 54 -7.67 -0.23 -2.92
CA ASN A 54 -7.48 -1.64 -2.61
C ASN A 54 -6.28 -1.85 -1.68
N GLN A 55 -5.84 -3.09 -1.51
CA GLN A 55 -4.73 -3.44 -0.60
C GLN A 55 -3.38 -2.83 -0.99
N THR A 56 -3.19 -2.45 -2.24
CA THR A 56 -1.93 -1.90 -2.75
C THR A 56 -2.03 -0.45 -3.21
N SER A 57 -3.23 0.10 -3.30
CA SER A 57 -3.47 1.43 -3.84
C SER A 57 -4.47 2.20 -2.97
N CYS A 58 -4.20 3.46 -2.73
CA CYS A 58 -5.14 4.36 -2.08
C CYS A 58 -5.39 5.57 -2.96
N PHE A 59 -6.66 5.84 -3.24
CA PHE A 59 -7.12 6.98 -4.03
C PHE A 59 -7.73 8.03 -3.13
N TYR A 60 -7.25 9.25 -3.28
CA TYR A 60 -7.73 10.41 -2.54
C TYR A 60 -8.52 11.32 -3.48
N GLN A 61 -9.69 11.75 -3.04
CA GLN A 61 -10.52 12.70 -3.74
C GLN A 61 -10.52 14.04 -3.01
N GLY A 62 -10.14 15.08 -3.72
CA GLY A 62 -10.22 16.46 -3.23
C GLY A 62 -11.48 17.16 -3.73
N PRO A 63 -11.53 18.50 -3.63
CA PRO A 63 -12.59 19.30 -4.17
C PRO A 63 -12.80 19.10 -5.68
N PRO A 64 -13.96 19.46 -6.24
CA PRO A 64 -14.17 19.45 -7.68
C PRO A 64 -13.01 20.15 -8.41
N ASN A 65 -12.55 19.56 -9.53
CA ASN A 65 -11.42 20.01 -10.34
C ASN A 65 -10.01 19.81 -9.72
N SER A 66 -9.88 19.21 -8.54
CA SER A 66 -8.56 18.85 -8.00
C SER A 66 -7.94 17.62 -8.67
N GLY A 67 -8.74 16.86 -9.44
CA GLY A 67 -8.32 15.60 -10.06
C GLY A 67 -8.17 14.47 -9.04
N GLY A 68 -7.96 13.28 -9.55
CA GLY A 68 -7.65 12.12 -8.72
C GLY A 68 -6.17 12.10 -8.31
N GLN A 69 -5.91 11.80 -7.06
CA GLN A 69 -4.55 11.57 -6.57
C GLN A 69 -4.46 10.15 -6.04
N PHE A 70 -3.33 9.53 -6.19
CA PHE A 70 -3.18 8.15 -5.76
C PHE A 70 -1.81 7.86 -5.17
N MET A 71 -1.79 6.86 -4.32
CA MET A 71 -0.59 6.21 -3.84
C MET A 71 -0.66 4.72 -4.15
N ILE A 72 0.39 4.17 -4.69
CA ILE A 72 0.55 2.75 -4.91
C ILE A 72 1.69 2.26 -4.03
N LEU A 73 1.43 1.21 -3.29
CA LEU A 73 2.39 0.57 -2.40
C LEU A 73 2.68 -0.85 -2.88
N THR A 74 3.93 -1.18 -3.03
CA THR A 74 4.37 -2.53 -3.39
C THR A 74 5.46 -2.98 -2.43
N GLU A 75 5.24 -4.09 -1.76
CA GLU A 75 6.27 -4.71 -0.94
C GLU A 75 7.06 -5.74 -1.73
N THR A 76 8.33 -5.86 -1.40
CA THR A 76 9.24 -6.83 -2.00
C THR A 76 9.84 -7.73 -0.92
N ALA A 77 10.32 -8.90 -1.33
CA ALA A 77 10.91 -9.86 -0.42
C ALA A 77 12.34 -9.50 0.01
N SER A 78 13.02 -8.62 -0.72
CA SER A 78 14.41 -8.25 -0.44
C SER A 78 14.76 -6.84 -0.91
N GLY A 79 15.82 -6.28 -0.34
CA GLY A 79 16.38 -5.00 -0.75
C GLY A 79 16.82 -4.96 -2.21
N PRO A 80 17.56 -5.97 -2.73
CA PRO A 80 17.95 -6.02 -4.15
C PRO A 80 16.74 -6.03 -5.11
N GLN A 81 15.66 -6.72 -4.77
CA GLN A 81 14.43 -6.69 -5.56
C GLN A 81 13.78 -5.30 -5.55
N ALA A 82 13.78 -4.64 -4.40
CA ALA A 82 13.28 -3.28 -4.28
C ALA A 82 14.10 -2.31 -5.15
N ASP A 83 15.41 -2.43 -5.16
CA ASP A 83 16.29 -1.61 -6.00
C ASP A 83 16.03 -1.84 -7.48
N ALA A 84 15.85 -3.09 -7.90
CA ALA A 84 15.53 -3.44 -9.28
C ALA A 84 14.18 -2.85 -9.72
N MET A 85 13.17 -2.92 -8.86
CA MET A 85 11.86 -2.34 -9.11
C MET A 85 11.92 -0.81 -9.19
N LEU A 86 12.67 -0.19 -8.30
CA LEU A 86 12.85 1.27 -8.29
C LEU A 86 13.51 1.74 -9.59
N THR A 87 14.56 1.09 -10.03
CA THR A 87 15.26 1.39 -11.28
C THR A 87 14.31 1.25 -12.48
N ARG A 88 13.53 0.17 -12.52
CA ARG A 88 12.56 -0.08 -13.60
C ARG A 88 11.47 0.98 -13.66
N ARG A 89 10.93 1.39 -12.52
CA ARG A 89 9.88 2.42 -12.43
C ARG A 89 10.41 3.83 -12.63
N GLY A 90 11.63 4.09 -12.19
CA GLY A 90 12.31 5.38 -12.40
C GLY A 90 12.58 5.72 -13.85
N SER A 91 12.58 4.72 -14.75
CA SER A 91 12.72 4.91 -16.19
C SER A 91 11.38 5.19 -16.90
N SER A 92 10.28 5.27 -16.16
CA SER A 92 8.97 5.61 -16.74
C SER A 92 8.96 7.05 -17.28
N PRO A 93 8.19 7.32 -18.35
CA PRO A 93 8.09 8.67 -18.88
C PRO A 93 7.54 9.64 -17.83
N PRO A 94 7.90 10.93 -17.88
CA PRO A 94 7.41 11.92 -16.94
C PRO A 94 5.88 11.99 -16.98
N PRO A 95 5.24 12.28 -15.83
CA PRO A 95 3.80 12.38 -15.76
C PRO A 95 3.26 13.49 -16.69
N LYS A 96 2.01 13.34 -17.10
CA LYS A 96 1.30 14.32 -17.92
C LYS A 96 1.27 15.67 -17.22
N SER A 97 1.13 16.74 -18.02
CA SER A 97 1.01 18.11 -17.55
C SER A 97 0.00 18.26 -16.37
N GLY A 98 0.39 18.94 -15.34
CA GLY A 98 -0.43 19.17 -14.13
C GLY A 98 -0.34 18.09 -13.07
N LEU A 99 0.37 16.99 -13.33
CA LEU A 99 0.65 15.95 -12.34
C LEU A 99 2.14 15.96 -11.98
N ILE A 100 2.41 15.86 -10.71
CA ILE A 100 3.76 15.57 -10.21
C ILE A 100 3.72 14.29 -9.40
N GLY A 101 4.82 13.58 -9.39
CA GLY A 101 4.91 12.33 -8.67
C GLY A 101 6.27 11.69 -8.80
N GLY A 102 6.40 10.54 -8.20
CA GLY A 102 7.63 9.76 -8.25
C GLY A 102 7.48 8.40 -7.60
N THR A 103 8.52 7.62 -7.74
CA THR A 103 8.65 6.30 -7.13
C THR A 103 9.80 6.34 -6.15
N TYR A 104 9.57 5.82 -4.97
CA TYR A 104 10.46 5.91 -3.84
C TYR A 104 10.59 4.55 -3.16
N ARG A 105 11.59 4.42 -2.31
CA ARG A 105 11.84 3.23 -1.52
C ARG A 105 11.98 3.57 -0.05
N GLN A 106 11.39 2.73 0.79
CA GLN A 106 11.65 2.70 2.23
C GLN A 106 11.78 1.25 2.68
N GLY A 107 12.96 0.86 3.10
CA GLY A 107 13.26 -0.54 3.43
C GLY A 107 13.06 -1.46 2.22
N SER A 108 12.23 -2.48 2.35
CA SER A 108 11.83 -3.38 1.26
C SER A 108 10.55 -2.94 0.54
N THR A 109 10.04 -1.77 0.85
CA THR A 109 8.80 -1.25 0.29
C THR A 109 9.10 -0.22 -0.78
N ILE A 110 8.51 -0.42 -1.96
CA ILE A 110 8.48 0.55 -3.06
C ILE A 110 7.11 1.20 -3.07
N PHE A 111 7.08 2.51 -3.16
CA PHE A 111 5.83 3.25 -3.29
C PHE A 111 5.91 4.32 -4.35
N SER A 112 4.79 4.57 -4.98
CA SER A 112 4.63 5.63 -5.99
C SER A 112 3.54 6.57 -5.53
N VAL A 113 3.78 7.86 -5.64
CA VAL A 113 2.83 8.92 -5.32
C VAL A 113 2.62 9.77 -6.55
N SER A 114 1.38 10.10 -6.87
CA SER A 114 1.03 11.02 -7.93
C SER A 114 -0.04 11.97 -7.43
N ILE A 115 0.20 13.26 -7.59
CA ILE A 115 -0.74 14.31 -7.18
C ILE A 115 -0.91 15.33 -8.32
N ARG A 116 -2.10 15.89 -8.39
CA ARG A 116 -2.36 17.01 -9.28
C ARG A 116 -1.99 18.31 -8.57
N SER A 117 -0.77 18.72 -8.73
CA SER A 117 -0.21 19.94 -8.16
C SER A 117 1.07 20.31 -8.91
N THR A 118 1.49 21.54 -8.83
CA THR A 118 2.82 22.01 -9.26
C THR A 118 3.75 22.25 -8.07
N ASP A 119 3.26 22.05 -6.86
CA ASP A 119 4.01 22.32 -5.64
C ASP A 119 4.83 21.09 -5.23
N GLN A 120 6.12 21.10 -5.56
CA GLN A 120 7.06 20.05 -5.19
C GLN A 120 7.21 19.90 -3.66
N ALA A 121 7.03 20.97 -2.90
CA ALA A 121 7.12 20.91 -1.43
C ALA A 121 6.01 20.04 -0.84
N LYS A 122 4.81 20.09 -1.39
CA LYS A 122 3.70 19.21 -1.00
C LYS A 122 4.01 17.75 -1.30
N LEU A 123 4.56 17.46 -2.48
CA LEU A 123 4.97 16.10 -2.84
C LEU A 123 6.03 15.58 -1.86
N GLN A 124 7.04 16.36 -1.55
CA GLN A 124 8.09 15.96 -0.62
C GLN A 124 7.54 15.75 0.80
N ALA A 125 6.59 16.56 1.24
CA ALA A 125 5.93 16.38 2.52
C ALA A 125 5.13 15.08 2.59
N LEU A 126 4.41 14.73 1.53
CA LEU A 126 3.70 13.45 1.42
C LEU A 126 4.68 12.27 1.44
N VAL A 127 5.76 12.35 0.69
CA VAL A 127 6.80 11.31 0.65
C VAL A 127 7.43 11.11 2.03
N ALA A 128 7.75 12.19 2.74
CA ALA A 128 8.32 12.12 4.08
C ALA A 128 7.36 11.47 5.08
N GLU A 129 6.07 11.80 5.02
CA GLU A 129 5.05 11.22 5.87
C GLU A 129 4.88 9.71 5.60
N ILE A 130 4.85 9.32 4.34
CA ILE A 130 4.76 7.91 3.95
C ILE A 130 5.97 7.13 4.46
N LYS A 131 7.18 7.64 4.25
CA LYS A 131 8.41 7.00 4.73
C LYS A 131 8.43 6.86 6.24
N HIS A 132 7.93 7.86 6.96
CA HIS A 132 7.85 7.84 8.41
C HIS A 132 6.92 6.73 8.91
N ASN A 133 5.84 6.47 8.23
CA ASN A 133 4.82 5.48 8.61
C ASN A 133 5.07 4.08 8.07
N LEU A 134 5.96 3.92 7.11
CA LEU A 134 6.38 2.60 6.62
C LEU A 134 7.35 1.95 7.61
N LYS A 135 7.03 0.72 7.96
CA LYS A 135 7.87 -0.07 8.87
C LYS A 135 8.73 -1.07 8.10
#